data_5e294a8736ea9ba2c53173586a206c51
#
_entry.id   5e294a8736ea9ba2c53173586a206c51
#
_cell.length_a   1.000
_cell.length_b   1.000
_cell.length_c   1.000
_cell.angle_alpha   90.00
_cell.angle_beta   90.00
_cell.angle_gamma   90.00
#
_symmetry.space_group_name_H-M   'P 1'
#
loop_
_entity.id
_entity.type
_entity.pdbx_description
1 polymer ?
#
loop_
_entity_poly.entity_id
_entity_poly.type
_entity_poly.pdbx_seq_one_letter_code
_entity_poly.pdbx_strand_id
1 'polypeptide(L)'
;MAYLLVYSLASLRRGKPLASVPARACKRFAVLIAAYREDAVILSTVHACLAQDYPDDKYDVTVISDHMRPETNAALSSLPIKLLQVDFEKSTNTKSLKAALEYLDKAAYDVALIIDADNIIAPSYLSEVNDAFAVPGVRVVQTHRVAKNLNTDMA
;
A
#
# COMPACT_ATOMS: atom_id res chain seq x y z
N MET A 1 -11.64 -19.90 -25.79
CA MET A 1 -12.23 -20.77 -24.75
C MET A 1 -11.19 -21.53 -23.93
N ALA A 2 -10.15 -22.14 -24.50
CA ALA A 2 -9.11 -22.88 -23.75
C ALA A 2 -8.36 -22.01 -22.71
N TYR A 3 -8.11 -20.76 -23.01
CA TYR A 3 -7.37 -19.82 -22.13
C TYR A 3 -8.05 -19.60 -20.79
N LEU A 4 -9.38 -19.39 -20.79
CA LEU A 4 -10.17 -19.20 -19.56
C LEU A 4 -10.16 -20.45 -18.67
N LEU A 5 -10.16 -21.65 -19.28
CA LEU A 5 -10.14 -22.91 -18.55
C LEU A 5 -8.79 -23.16 -17.85
N VAL A 6 -7.69 -22.80 -18.49
CA VAL A 6 -6.33 -22.90 -17.91
C VAL A 6 -6.19 -21.96 -16.72
N TYR A 7 -6.65 -20.70 -16.83
CA TYR A 7 -6.60 -19.75 -15.71
C TYR A 7 -7.56 -20.11 -14.57
N SER A 8 -8.74 -20.64 -14.88
CA SER A 8 -9.67 -21.14 -13.85
C SER A 8 -9.09 -22.33 -13.10
N LEU A 9 -8.43 -23.27 -13.78
CA LEU A 9 -7.74 -24.39 -13.14
C LEU A 9 -6.49 -23.94 -12.37
N ALA A 10 -5.76 -22.95 -12.87
CA ALA A 10 -4.61 -22.38 -12.15
C ALA A 10 -5.05 -21.65 -10.88
N SER A 11 -6.22 -20.98 -10.88
CA SER A 11 -6.77 -20.29 -9.71
C SER A 11 -7.22 -21.26 -8.61
N LEU A 12 -7.51 -22.52 -8.92
CA LEU A 12 -7.81 -23.57 -7.94
C LEU A 12 -6.55 -24.04 -7.17
N ARG A 13 -5.36 -23.78 -7.67
CA ARG A 13 -4.13 -23.93 -6.90
C ARG A 13 -4.02 -22.74 -5.94
N ARG A 14 -4.65 -22.83 -4.79
CA ARG A 14 -4.35 -21.98 -3.66
C ARG A 14 -2.87 -22.12 -3.37
N GLY A 15 -2.07 -21.08 -3.64
CA GLY A 15 -0.70 -21.01 -3.17
C GLY A 15 -0.72 -21.28 -1.65
N LYS A 16 0.19 -22.11 -1.16
CA LYS A 16 0.33 -22.26 0.29
C LYS A 16 0.60 -20.87 0.86
N PRO A 17 -0.10 -20.45 1.95
CA PRO A 17 0.26 -19.22 2.63
C PRO A 17 1.75 -19.23 2.90
N LEU A 18 2.41 -18.10 2.69
CA LEU A 18 3.81 -17.96 3.06
C LEU A 18 3.92 -18.29 4.56
N ALA A 19 4.79 -19.22 4.94
CA ALA A 19 5.04 -19.49 6.34
C ALA A 19 5.59 -18.20 6.96
N SER A 20 4.87 -17.62 7.92
CA SER A 20 5.35 -16.46 8.66
C SER A 20 6.51 -16.92 9.55
N VAL A 21 7.67 -16.35 9.32
CA VAL A 21 8.84 -16.53 10.18
C VAL A 21 9.11 -15.18 10.82
N PRO A 22 9.06 -15.06 12.17
CA PRO A 22 9.34 -13.79 12.83
C PRO A 22 10.66 -13.20 12.34
N ALA A 23 10.62 -11.98 11.85
CA ALA A 23 11.80 -11.31 11.35
C ALA A 23 12.73 -10.94 12.51
N ARG A 24 14.04 -11.18 12.33
CA ARG A 24 15.06 -10.80 13.33
C ARG A 24 15.33 -9.31 13.36
N ALA A 25 14.98 -8.58 12.30
CA ALA A 25 15.20 -7.14 12.16
C ALA A 25 14.05 -6.49 11.39
N CYS A 26 13.73 -5.26 11.76
CA CYS A 26 12.74 -4.45 11.07
C CYS A 26 13.35 -3.83 9.80
N LYS A 27 12.74 -4.11 8.66
CA LYS A 27 13.05 -3.46 7.38
C LYS A 27 12.49 -2.04 7.35
N ARG A 28 13.11 -1.18 6.57
CA ARG A 28 12.58 0.16 6.34
C ARG A 28 11.67 0.20 5.13
N PHE A 29 10.42 0.65 5.34
CA PHE A 29 9.38 0.68 4.32
C PHE A 29 9.18 2.09 3.75
N ALA A 30 9.06 2.19 2.41
CA ALA A 30 8.41 3.31 1.75
C ALA A 30 6.96 2.91 1.44
N VAL A 31 5.98 3.44 2.17
CA VAL A 31 4.56 3.24 1.91
C VAL A 31 4.10 4.27 0.91
N LEU A 32 3.68 3.84 -0.28
CA LEU A 32 3.29 4.69 -1.41
C LEU A 32 1.80 4.57 -1.65
N ILE A 33 1.09 5.71 -1.63
CA ILE A 33 -0.35 5.79 -1.86
C ILE A 33 -0.60 6.71 -3.06
N ALA A 34 -1.02 6.14 -4.19
CA ALA A 34 -1.42 6.92 -5.36
C ALA A 34 -2.91 7.29 -5.22
N ALA A 35 -3.20 8.59 -5.15
CA ALA A 35 -4.55 9.12 -4.96
C ALA A 35 -4.94 10.06 -6.10
N TYR A 36 -5.87 9.63 -6.95
CA TYR A 36 -6.45 10.43 -8.01
C TYR A 36 -7.92 10.71 -7.72
N ARG A 37 -8.26 11.95 -7.32
CA ARG A 37 -9.62 12.38 -6.94
C ARG A 37 -10.26 11.51 -5.84
N GLU A 38 -9.45 10.98 -4.92
CA GLU A 38 -9.90 10.10 -3.82
C GLU A 38 -10.14 10.87 -2.51
N ASP A 39 -10.66 12.10 -2.61
CA ASP A 39 -10.88 13.01 -1.49
C ASP A 39 -11.72 12.43 -0.34
N ALA A 40 -12.68 11.54 -0.68
CA ALA A 40 -13.59 10.98 0.31
C ALA A 40 -12.95 9.92 1.23
N VAL A 41 -11.90 9.25 0.77
CA VAL A 41 -11.38 8.04 1.43
C VAL A 41 -9.92 8.18 1.88
N ILE A 42 -9.14 9.03 1.23
CA ILE A 42 -7.68 9.11 1.40
C ILE A 42 -7.25 9.35 2.86
N LEU A 43 -7.92 10.21 3.60
CA LEU A 43 -7.58 10.51 4.99
C LEU A 43 -7.70 9.27 5.89
N SER A 44 -8.74 8.45 5.68
CA SER A 44 -8.92 7.19 6.44
C SER A 44 -7.80 6.20 6.15
N THR A 45 -7.38 6.10 4.89
CA THR A 45 -6.27 5.23 4.47
C THR A 45 -4.94 5.69 5.05
N VAL A 46 -4.66 7.01 5.00
CA VAL A 46 -3.44 7.58 5.59
C VAL A 46 -3.40 7.36 7.10
N HIS A 47 -4.51 7.59 7.81
CA HIS A 47 -4.58 7.32 9.26
C HIS A 47 -4.33 5.84 9.59
N ALA A 48 -4.86 4.90 8.80
CA ALA A 48 -4.56 3.48 8.98
C ALA A 48 -3.09 3.15 8.72
N CYS A 49 -2.45 3.82 7.74
CA CYS A 49 -1.02 3.67 7.48
C CYS A 49 -0.14 4.27 8.58
N LEU A 50 -0.59 5.32 9.27
CA LEU A 50 0.13 5.91 10.39
C LEU A 50 -0.09 5.19 11.73
N ALA A 51 -1.13 4.35 11.84
CA ALA A 51 -1.49 3.60 13.04
C ALA A 51 -0.96 2.16 13.01
N GLN A 52 0.28 1.96 12.57
CA GLN A 52 0.87 0.63 12.47
C GLN A 52 1.61 0.24 13.74
N ASP A 53 1.48 -1.03 14.16
CA ASP A 53 2.30 -1.64 15.22
C ASP A 53 3.70 -1.97 14.67
N TYR A 54 4.43 -0.91 14.30
CA TYR A 54 5.76 -1.00 13.70
C TYR A 54 6.60 0.22 14.14
N PRO A 55 7.93 0.12 14.28
CA PRO A 55 8.74 1.26 14.72
C PRO A 55 8.61 2.46 13.79
N ASP A 56 8.29 3.64 14.34
CA ASP A 56 8.01 4.86 13.59
C ASP A 56 9.19 5.34 12.72
N ASP A 57 10.42 5.03 13.12
CA ASP A 57 11.64 5.34 12.37
C ASP A 57 11.90 4.36 11.20
N LYS A 58 11.07 3.32 11.07
CA LYS A 58 11.22 2.25 10.06
C LYS A 58 10.22 2.32 8.92
N TYR A 59 9.38 3.33 8.84
CA TYR A 59 8.55 3.54 7.67
C TYR A 59 8.23 5.01 7.44
N ASP A 60 8.03 5.36 6.19
CA ASP A 60 7.55 6.66 5.77
C ASP A 60 6.32 6.47 4.87
N VAL A 61 5.28 7.28 5.11
CA VAL A 61 4.09 7.32 4.25
C VAL A 61 4.23 8.46 3.24
N THR A 62 4.13 8.13 1.96
CA THR A 62 4.15 9.11 0.86
C THR A 62 2.85 9.03 0.09
N VAL A 63 2.11 10.13 0.06
CA VAL A 63 0.88 10.28 -0.74
C VAL A 63 1.22 11.02 -2.02
N ILE A 64 0.88 10.44 -3.16
CA ILE A 64 0.94 11.09 -4.45
C ILE A 64 -0.45 11.59 -4.78
N SER A 65 -0.64 12.88 -4.56
CA SER A 65 -1.93 13.59 -4.71
C SER A 65 -2.05 14.11 -6.14
N ASP A 66 -2.98 13.54 -6.90
CA ASP A 66 -3.26 13.92 -8.28
C ASP A 66 -4.71 14.39 -8.42
N HIS A 67 -4.92 15.64 -8.82
CA HIS A 67 -6.24 16.28 -8.96
C HIS A 67 -7.12 16.22 -7.69
N MET A 68 -6.50 16.22 -6.50
CA MET A 68 -7.19 16.30 -5.22
C MET A 68 -7.60 17.74 -4.90
N ARG A 69 -8.64 17.89 -4.09
CA ARG A 69 -9.10 19.22 -3.66
C ARG A 69 -8.07 19.91 -2.75
N PRO A 70 -7.99 21.26 -2.80
CA PRO A 70 -7.07 22.02 -1.95
C PRO A 70 -7.26 21.74 -0.44
N GLU A 71 -8.52 21.59 0.01
CA GLU A 71 -8.85 21.30 1.41
C GLU A 71 -8.29 19.93 1.84
N THR A 72 -8.40 18.93 0.96
CA THR A 72 -7.84 17.59 1.21
C THR A 72 -6.31 17.64 1.27
N ASN A 73 -5.67 18.37 0.34
CA ASN A 73 -4.23 18.54 0.36
C ASN A 73 -3.75 19.30 1.60
N ALA A 74 -4.49 20.31 2.07
CA ALA A 74 -4.18 21.01 3.31
C ALA A 74 -4.28 20.07 4.53
N ALA A 75 -5.32 19.23 4.60
CA ALA A 75 -5.46 18.22 5.65
C ALA A 75 -4.32 17.20 5.63
N LEU A 76 -3.96 16.68 4.45
CA LEU A 76 -2.83 15.76 4.28
C LEU A 76 -1.50 16.38 4.69
N SER A 77 -1.27 17.65 4.37
CA SER A 77 -0.04 18.37 4.71
C SER A 77 0.13 18.58 6.21
N SER A 78 -0.93 18.48 7.02
CA SER A 78 -0.87 18.56 8.48
C SER A 78 -0.47 17.24 9.16
N LEU A 79 -0.42 16.14 8.42
CA LEU A 79 -0.06 14.82 8.91
C LEU A 79 1.46 14.56 8.75
N PRO A 80 2.05 13.66 9.56
CA PRO A 80 3.47 13.31 9.46
C PRO A 80 3.75 12.40 8.26
N ILE A 81 3.48 12.89 7.05
CA ILE A 81 3.65 12.19 5.78
C ILE A 81 4.44 13.02 4.78
N LYS A 82 4.90 12.39 3.71
CA LYS A 82 5.42 13.07 2.53
C LYS A 82 4.28 13.25 1.53
N LEU A 83 3.94 14.50 1.19
CA LEU A 83 2.91 14.81 0.21
C LEU A 83 3.55 15.26 -1.09
N LEU A 84 3.39 14.46 -2.14
CA LEU A 84 3.82 14.80 -3.49
C LEU A 84 2.59 15.18 -4.33
N GLN A 85 2.42 16.48 -4.57
CA GLN A 85 1.33 16.97 -5.42
C GLN A 85 1.79 16.92 -6.88
N VAL A 86 0.97 16.31 -7.72
CA VAL A 86 1.18 16.17 -9.16
C VAL A 86 -0.10 16.56 -9.91
N ASP A 87 0.06 16.92 -11.17
CA ASP A 87 -1.06 17.25 -12.07
C ASP A 87 -0.77 16.64 -13.45
N PHE A 88 -1.25 15.42 -13.65
CA PHE A 88 -1.05 14.73 -14.92
C PHE A 88 -2.25 14.96 -15.85
N GLU A 89 -2.00 15.39 -17.07
CA GLU A 89 -3.04 15.50 -18.12
C GLU A 89 -3.82 14.18 -18.30
N LYS A 90 -3.12 13.03 -18.21
CA LYS A 90 -3.69 11.68 -18.15
C LYS A 90 -3.11 10.96 -16.95
N SER A 91 -3.89 10.89 -15.88
CA SER A 91 -3.52 10.23 -14.63
C SER A 91 -3.53 8.71 -14.78
N THR A 92 -2.50 8.07 -14.26
CA THR A 92 -2.41 6.61 -14.12
C THR A 92 -1.61 6.27 -12.87
N ASN A 93 -1.95 5.18 -12.19
CA ASN A 93 -1.17 4.69 -11.04
C ASN A 93 0.32 4.54 -11.37
N THR A 94 0.65 4.10 -12.58
CA THR A 94 2.04 3.94 -13.03
C THR A 94 2.81 5.27 -13.03
N LYS A 95 2.19 6.37 -13.51
CA LYS A 95 2.82 7.70 -13.50
C LYS A 95 3.02 8.21 -12.08
N SER A 96 2.02 8.07 -11.22
CA SER A 96 2.09 8.48 -9.82
C SER A 96 3.19 7.71 -9.08
N LEU A 97 3.24 6.40 -9.22
CA LEU A 97 4.29 5.57 -8.62
C LEU A 97 5.68 5.89 -9.17
N LYS A 98 5.81 6.16 -10.47
CA LYS A 98 7.08 6.60 -11.07
C LYS A 98 7.56 7.91 -10.46
N ALA A 99 6.68 8.91 -10.34
CA ALA A 99 7.00 10.20 -9.71
C ALA A 99 7.43 10.02 -8.24
N ALA A 100 6.74 9.15 -7.48
CA ALA A 100 7.14 8.83 -6.11
C ALA A 100 8.53 8.19 -6.06
N LEU A 101 8.83 7.21 -6.93
CA LEU A 101 10.12 6.54 -6.97
C LEU A 101 11.27 7.46 -7.44
N GLU A 102 10.98 8.50 -8.20
CA GLU A 102 11.94 9.54 -8.56
C GLU A 102 12.18 10.53 -7.42
N TYR A 103 11.14 10.80 -6.62
CA TYR A 103 11.19 11.71 -5.48
C TYR A 103 11.92 11.11 -4.27
N LEU A 104 11.80 9.81 -4.05
CA LEU A 104 12.36 9.13 -2.89
C LEU A 104 13.86 8.82 -3.07
N ASP A 105 14.61 8.95 -1.97
CA ASP A 105 15.93 8.31 -1.88
C ASP A 105 15.76 6.80 -1.71
N LYS A 106 15.93 6.08 -2.81
CA LYS A 106 15.74 4.62 -2.86
C LYS A 106 16.71 3.86 -1.95
N ALA A 107 17.88 4.42 -1.67
CA ALA A 107 18.86 3.78 -0.80
C ALA A 107 18.46 3.81 0.68
N ALA A 108 17.48 4.65 1.04
CA ALA A 108 16.98 4.75 2.40
C ALA A 108 15.98 3.65 2.78
N TYR A 109 15.49 2.86 1.81
CA TYR A 109 14.42 1.88 2.04
C TYR A 109 14.77 0.49 1.56
N ASP A 110 14.34 -0.53 2.33
CA ASP A 110 14.48 -1.94 1.97
C ASP A 110 13.33 -2.43 1.10
N VAL A 111 12.13 -1.87 1.31
CA VAL A 111 10.88 -2.32 0.69
C VAL A 111 10.03 -1.13 0.27
N ALA A 112 9.51 -1.17 -0.96
CA ALA A 112 8.43 -0.29 -1.41
C ALA A 112 7.10 -1.04 -1.28
N LEU A 113 6.15 -0.46 -0.54
CA LEU A 113 4.82 -0.98 -0.31
C LEU A 113 3.81 -0.08 -1.02
N ILE A 114 2.99 -0.65 -1.90
CA ILE A 114 1.99 0.08 -2.66
C ILE A 114 0.62 -0.22 -2.05
N ILE A 115 -0.08 0.84 -1.62
CA ILE A 115 -1.43 0.79 -1.06
C ILE A 115 -2.34 1.62 -1.97
N ASP A 116 -3.50 1.09 -2.35
CA ASP A 116 -4.51 1.88 -3.04
C ASP A 116 -5.19 2.86 -2.07
N ALA A 117 -5.63 4.00 -2.59
CA ALA A 117 -6.15 5.10 -1.78
C ALA A 117 -7.43 4.76 -0.98
N ASP A 118 -8.12 3.68 -1.32
CA ASP A 118 -9.34 3.19 -0.68
C ASP A 118 -9.11 1.97 0.25
N ASN A 119 -7.87 1.50 0.39
CA ASN A 119 -7.56 0.31 1.17
C ASN A 119 -7.20 0.68 2.63
N ILE A 120 -7.92 0.08 3.57
CA ILE A 120 -7.60 0.19 5.00
C ILE A 120 -6.78 -1.05 5.40
N ILE A 121 -5.59 -0.81 5.92
CA ILE A 121 -4.70 -1.86 6.41
C ILE A 121 -4.86 -2.06 7.92
N ALA A 122 -4.66 -3.29 8.39
CA ALA A 122 -4.68 -3.63 9.81
C ALA A 122 -3.44 -3.06 10.53
N PRO A 123 -3.48 -2.80 11.84
CA PRO A 123 -2.31 -2.32 12.59
C PRO A 123 -1.09 -3.24 12.50
N SER A 124 -1.29 -4.55 12.42
CA SER A 124 -0.21 -5.56 12.28
C SER A 124 0.38 -5.69 10.88
N TYR A 125 -0.14 -4.96 9.89
CA TYR A 125 0.15 -5.20 8.48
C TYR A 125 1.63 -5.07 8.12
N LEU A 126 2.33 -4.03 8.59
CA LEU A 126 3.76 -3.85 8.32
C LEU A 126 4.60 -4.95 8.98
N SER A 127 4.25 -5.39 10.18
CA SER A 127 4.92 -6.48 10.87
C SER A 127 4.77 -7.79 10.10
N GLU A 128 3.55 -8.10 9.62
CA GLU A 128 3.28 -9.31 8.83
C GLU A 128 4.02 -9.30 7.49
N VAL A 129 4.06 -8.15 6.81
CA VAL A 129 4.82 -8.00 5.57
C VAL A 129 6.33 -8.13 5.83
N ASN A 130 6.83 -7.58 6.94
CA ASN A 130 8.22 -7.72 7.34
C ASN A 130 8.61 -9.19 7.55
N ASP A 131 7.76 -9.96 8.24
CA ASP A 131 7.94 -11.39 8.47
C ASP A 131 7.92 -12.18 7.15
N ALA A 132 7.05 -11.81 6.21
CA ALA A 132 7.01 -12.43 4.89
C ALA A 132 8.33 -12.25 4.12
N PHE A 133 8.96 -11.08 4.23
CA PHE A 133 10.27 -10.80 3.64
C PHE A 133 11.44 -11.43 4.40
N ALA A 134 11.23 -11.97 5.61
CA ALA A 134 12.25 -12.74 6.33
C ALA A 134 12.45 -14.14 5.74
N VAL A 135 11.51 -14.64 4.96
CA VAL A 135 11.63 -15.93 4.26
C VAL A 135 12.69 -15.83 3.16
N PRO A 136 13.72 -16.71 3.17
CA PRO A 136 14.79 -16.65 2.17
C PRO A 136 14.27 -16.73 0.73
N GLY A 137 14.77 -15.84 -0.13
CA GLY A 137 14.43 -15.80 -1.55
C GLY A 137 13.14 -15.04 -1.89
N VAL A 138 12.38 -14.59 -0.91
CA VAL A 138 11.20 -13.75 -1.14
C VAL A 138 11.66 -12.33 -1.54
N ARG A 139 11.22 -11.89 -2.72
CA ARG A 139 11.53 -10.57 -3.28
C ARG A 139 10.28 -9.73 -3.53
N VAL A 140 9.11 -10.37 -3.64
CA VAL A 140 7.82 -9.74 -3.88
C VAL A 140 6.78 -10.45 -3.01
N VAL A 141 5.95 -9.68 -2.34
CA VAL A 141 4.82 -10.16 -1.54
C VAL A 141 3.55 -9.52 -2.07
N GLN A 142 2.54 -10.32 -2.32
CA GLN A 142 1.19 -9.85 -2.62
C GLN A 142 0.29 -10.25 -1.45
N THR A 143 -0.38 -9.26 -0.85
CA THR A 143 -1.28 -9.49 0.27
C THR A 143 -2.70 -9.78 -0.20
N HIS A 144 -3.45 -10.52 0.60
CA HIS A 144 -4.84 -10.82 0.31
C HIS A 144 -5.73 -9.65 0.75
N ARG A 145 -6.63 -9.20 -0.13
CA ARG A 145 -7.66 -8.20 0.19
C ARG A 145 -8.95 -8.90 0.58
N VAL A 146 -9.59 -8.39 1.61
CA VAL A 146 -10.93 -8.81 2.03
C VAL A 146 -11.89 -7.63 1.94
N ALA A 147 -13.16 -7.89 1.64
CA ALA A 147 -14.15 -6.82 1.61
C ALA A 147 -14.35 -6.25 3.02
N LYS A 148 -14.33 -4.91 3.16
CA LYS A 148 -14.48 -4.21 4.43
C LYS A 148 -15.85 -4.47 5.10
N ASN A 149 -16.88 -4.79 4.33
CA ASN A 149 -18.26 -4.87 4.75
C ASN A 149 -18.82 -6.31 4.70
N LEU A 150 -18.05 -7.30 5.16
CA LEU A 150 -18.50 -8.71 5.19
C LEU A 150 -19.77 -8.96 6.03
N ASN A 151 -20.15 -8.01 6.90
CA ASN A 151 -21.29 -8.15 7.83
C ASN A 151 -22.39 -7.08 7.65
N THR A 152 -22.41 -6.32 6.58
CA THR A 152 -23.56 -5.49 6.24
C THR A 152 -24.53 -6.34 5.43
N ASP A 153 -25.57 -6.86 6.13
CA ASP A 153 -26.76 -7.38 5.48
C ASP A 153 -27.28 -6.29 4.52
N MET A 154 -27.33 -6.63 3.24
CA MET A 154 -28.05 -5.81 2.27
C MET A 154 -29.54 -6.00 2.58
N ALA A 155 -30.10 -5.08 3.37
CA ALA A 155 -31.53 -4.91 3.53
C ALA A 155 -32.08 -4.12 2.34
#